data_a704aaa1e6840e15061636800ed301e1
#
_entry.id   a704aaa1e6840e15061636800ed301e1
#
_cell.length_a   1.000
_cell.length_b   1.000
_cell.length_c   1.000
_cell.angle_alpha   90.00
_cell.angle_beta   90.00
_cell.angle_gamma   90.00
#
_symmetry.space_group_name_H-M   'P 1'
#
loop_
_entity.id
_entity.type
_entity.pdbx_description
1 polymer ?
#
loop_
_entity_poly.entity_id
_entity_poly.type
_entity_poly.pdbx_seq_one_letter_code
_entity_poly.pdbx_strand_id
1 'polypeptide(L)'
;MRTIPLYSLVIIPTIEQRSLIKSFKKSLKETIGWFGSANSDAHITIINLENELTLGLYINQIKDFCKTIIPQKVRFDSLDSFNHHTFFISPDEKSQLYLNNIIIDIHKSIGFDIKNTHAHMTIARGLDSEKMKKTQDQFNTTEINFEFICDSLHIRKFNQKTKQYSDIIETIYFYK
;
A
#
# COMPACT_ATOMS: atom_id res chain seq x y z
N MET A 1 4.23 1.81 -23.80
CA MET A 1 4.98 1.36 -22.59
C MET A 1 4.33 1.99 -21.36
N ARG A 2 3.99 1.20 -20.34
CA ARG A 2 3.46 1.77 -19.10
C ARG A 2 4.63 2.38 -18.35
N THR A 3 4.65 3.70 -18.19
CA THR A 3 5.67 4.38 -17.38
C THR A 3 5.47 4.06 -15.91
N ILE A 4 6.55 3.72 -15.20
CA ILE A 4 6.49 3.52 -13.75
C ILE A 4 6.48 4.92 -13.12
N PRO A 5 5.50 5.27 -12.29
CA PRO A 5 5.48 6.54 -11.57
C PRO A 5 6.76 6.73 -10.76
N LEU A 6 7.29 7.95 -10.74
CA LEU A 6 8.54 8.23 -10.03
C LEU A 6 8.34 8.29 -8.51
N TYR A 7 7.14 8.67 -8.06
CA TYR A 7 6.80 8.80 -6.64
C TYR A 7 5.57 7.99 -6.28
N SER A 8 5.58 7.44 -5.07
CA SER A 8 4.47 6.73 -4.45
C SER A 8 4.25 7.26 -3.04
N LEU A 9 3.07 7.83 -2.79
CA LEU A 9 2.64 8.26 -1.47
C LEU A 9 1.89 7.12 -0.82
N VAL A 10 2.33 6.74 0.38
CA VAL A 10 1.86 5.53 1.05
C VAL A 10 1.72 5.73 2.55
N ILE A 11 0.87 4.92 3.17
CA ILE A 11 0.88 4.66 4.61
C ILE A 11 1.77 3.44 4.85
N ILE A 12 2.67 3.52 5.82
CA ILE A 12 3.60 2.44 6.16
C ILE A 12 3.24 1.89 7.56
N PRO A 13 3.00 0.59 7.70
CA PRO A 13 2.77 -0.04 9.00
C PRO A 13 4.06 -0.10 9.83
N THR A 14 3.96 -0.57 11.06
CA THR A 14 5.11 -0.69 11.97
C THR A 14 6.17 -1.66 11.43
N ILE A 15 7.34 -1.61 12.04
CA ILE A 15 8.48 -2.49 11.68
C ILE A 15 8.14 -3.97 11.87
N GLU A 16 7.40 -4.30 12.94
CA GLU A 16 6.96 -5.67 13.25
C GLU A 16 6.03 -6.20 12.15
N GLN A 17 5.05 -5.41 11.74
CA GLN A 17 4.11 -5.79 10.70
C GLN A 17 4.78 -5.89 9.32
N ARG A 18 5.71 -4.98 9.00
CA ARG A 18 6.52 -5.09 7.78
C ARG A 18 7.34 -6.38 7.77
N SER A 19 7.94 -6.75 8.91
CA SER A 19 8.70 -7.98 9.05
C SER A 19 7.82 -9.22 8.90
N LEU A 20 6.62 -9.22 9.46
CA LEU A 20 5.63 -10.29 9.29
C LEU A 20 5.26 -10.47 7.82
N ILE A 21 4.89 -9.39 7.14
CA ILE A 21 4.50 -9.44 5.73
C ILE A 21 5.68 -9.87 4.84
N LYS A 22 6.89 -9.44 5.18
CA LYS A 22 8.10 -9.88 4.49
C LYS A 22 8.33 -11.39 4.66
N SER A 23 8.06 -11.96 5.83
CA SER A 23 8.12 -13.41 6.05
C SER A 23 7.08 -14.17 5.22
N PHE A 24 5.86 -13.65 5.08
CA PHE A 24 4.82 -14.19 4.20
C PHE A 24 5.29 -14.22 2.75
N LYS A 25 5.86 -13.11 2.26
CA LYS A 25 6.37 -13.03 0.89
C LYS A 25 7.53 -13.98 0.65
N LYS A 26 8.42 -14.15 1.63
CA LYS A 26 9.53 -15.10 1.53
C LYS A 26 9.02 -16.52 1.42
N SER A 27 8.14 -16.96 2.32
CA SER A 27 7.54 -18.29 2.29
C SER A 27 6.76 -18.54 1.00
N LEU A 28 5.97 -17.57 0.56
CA LEU A 28 5.21 -17.69 -0.68
C LEU A 28 6.13 -17.83 -1.90
N LYS A 29 7.25 -17.11 -1.94
CA LYS A 29 8.23 -17.22 -3.02
C LYS A 29 8.84 -18.62 -3.12
N GLU A 30 8.98 -19.34 -2.01
CA GLU A 30 9.43 -20.74 -1.99
C GLU A 30 8.38 -21.68 -2.63
N THR A 31 7.09 -21.35 -2.51
CA THR A 31 5.98 -22.16 -3.03
C THR A 31 5.66 -21.88 -4.50
N ILE A 32 5.61 -20.60 -4.91
CA ILE A 32 5.13 -20.22 -6.25
C ILE A 32 6.21 -19.57 -7.14
N GLY A 33 7.44 -19.46 -6.65
CA GLY A 33 8.51 -18.74 -7.34
C GLY A 33 8.32 -17.22 -7.29
N TRP A 34 8.93 -16.51 -8.23
CA TRP A 34 8.88 -15.06 -8.28
C TRP A 34 7.50 -14.50 -8.62
N PHE A 35 7.14 -13.35 -8.01
CA PHE A 35 5.93 -12.57 -8.28
C PHE A 35 6.20 -11.05 -8.13
N GLY A 36 5.33 -10.22 -8.69
CA GLY A 36 5.58 -8.79 -8.91
C GLY A 36 5.88 -7.94 -7.68
N SER A 37 5.43 -8.35 -6.48
CA SER A 37 5.64 -7.64 -5.21
C SER A 37 6.57 -8.36 -4.23
N ALA A 38 7.28 -9.42 -4.67
CA ALA A 38 8.10 -10.27 -3.80
C ALA A 38 9.14 -9.49 -2.97
N ASN A 39 9.70 -8.42 -3.54
CA ASN A 39 10.74 -7.61 -2.89
C ASN A 39 10.23 -6.26 -2.36
N SER A 40 8.94 -5.94 -2.51
CA SER A 40 8.41 -4.67 -2.02
C SER A 40 8.09 -4.73 -0.53
N ASP A 41 8.40 -3.67 0.22
CA ASP A 41 7.97 -3.52 1.60
C ASP A 41 6.44 -3.36 1.71
N ALA A 42 5.88 -3.76 2.84
CA ALA A 42 4.45 -3.60 3.12
C ALA A 42 4.08 -2.12 3.22
N HIS A 43 2.98 -1.77 2.56
CA HIS A 43 2.45 -0.41 2.53
C HIS A 43 1.02 -0.40 2.01
N ILE A 44 0.30 0.68 2.28
CA ILE A 44 -0.97 1.00 1.67
C ILE A 44 -0.73 2.14 0.67
N THR A 45 -0.98 1.92 -0.61
CA THR A 45 -0.83 2.96 -1.63
C THR A 45 -1.99 3.94 -1.56
N ILE A 46 -1.66 5.22 -1.46
CA ILE A 46 -2.63 6.31 -1.48
C ILE A 46 -2.70 6.90 -2.89
N ILE A 47 -1.57 7.35 -3.43
CA ILE A 47 -1.49 7.90 -4.78
C ILE A 47 -0.09 7.72 -5.36
N ASN A 48 -0.01 7.59 -6.68
CA ASN A 48 1.25 7.59 -7.40
C ASN A 48 1.34 8.84 -8.28
N LEU A 49 2.50 9.50 -8.26
CA LEU A 49 2.78 10.72 -9.04
C LEU A 49 3.89 10.42 -10.04
N GLU A 50 3.69 10.84 -11.29
CA GLU A 50 4.50 10.38 -12.42
C GLU A 50 5.94 10.89 -12.38
N ASN A 51 6.13 12.15 -11.97
CA ASN A 51 7.43 12.82 -12.06
C ASN A 51 7.57 13.95 -11.02
N GLU A 52 8.72 14.62 -11.02
CA GLU A 52 9.01 15.71 -10.09
C GLU A 52 8.11 16.94 -10.29
N LEU A 53 7.73 17.24 -11.53
CA LEU A 53 6.82 18.34 -11.82
C LEU A 53 5.44 18.09 -11.19
N THR A 54 4.91 16.88 -11.36
CA THR A 54 3.63 16.48 -10.76
C THR A 54 3.68 16.52 -9.24
N LEU A 55 4.77 16.02 -8.64
CA LEU A 55 4.97 16.13 -7.18
C LEU A 55 4.99 17.61 -6.75
N GLY A 56 5.78 18.45 -7.42
CA GLY A 56 5.91 19.87 -7.10
C GLY A 56 4.58 20.64 -7.19
N LEU A 57 3.72 20.28 -8.16
CA LEU A 57 2.41 20.91 -8.31
C LEU A 57 1.45 20.61 -7.16
N TYR A 58 1.46 19.39 -6.62
CA TYR A 58 0.43 18.91 -5.70
C TYR A 58 0.88 18.74 -4.25
N ILE A 59 2.18 18.75 -3.98
CA ILE A 59 2.71 18.43 -2.64
C ILE A 59 2.16 19.34 -1.54
N ASN A 60 2.01 20.63 -1.81
CA ASN A 60 1.50 21.58 -0.80
C ASN A 60 0.01 21.33 -0.51
N GLN A 61 -0.81 21.04 -1.52
CA GLN A 61 -2.23 20.68 -1.35
C GLN A 61 -2.36 19.39 -0.54
N ILE A 62 -1.53 18.39 -0.83
CA ILE A 62 -1.50 17.12 -0.08
C ILE A 62 -1.10 17.37 1.37
N LYS A 63 -0.06 18.19 1.63
CA LYS A 63 0.37 18.55 2.98
C LYS A 63 -0.72 19.29 3.77
N ASP A 64 -1.39 20.23 3.13
CA ASP A 64 -2.47 20.98 3.78
C ASP A 64 -3.68 20.08 4.08
N PHE A 65 -4.00 19.16 3.17
CA PHE A 65 -5.03 18.18 3.43
C PHE A 65 -4.64 17.23 4.58
N CYS A 66 -3.40 16.75 4.64
CA CYS A 66 -2.94 15.88 5.73
C CYS A 66 -3.09 16.51 7.11
N LYS A 67 -2.96 17.82 7.23
CA LYS A 67 -3.21 18.55 8.49
C LYS A 67 -4.67 18.50 8.97
N THR A 68 -5.61 18.11 8.12
CA THR A 68 -7.03 17.95 8.46
C THR A 68 -7.39 16.51 8.86
N ILE A 69 -6.51 15.55 8.60
CA ILE A 69 -6.76 14.14 8.91
C ILE A 69 -6.48 13.91 10.40
N ILE A 70 -7.46 13.37 11.10
CA ILE A 70 -7.30 12.95 12.50
C ILE A 70 -6.66 11.55 12.49
N PRO A 71 -5.50 11.35 13.15
CA PRO A 71 -4.89 10.03 13.28
C PRO A 71 -5.86 9.03 13.90
N GLN A 72 -5.88 7.81 13.36
CA GLN A 72 -6.71 6.73 13.90
C GLN A 72 -5.92 5.43 13.96
N LYS A 73 -6.31 4.58 14.92
CA LYS A 73 -5.89 3.19 14.95
C LYS A 73 -6.62 2.44 13.84
N VAL A 74 -5.86 1.77 12.97
CA VAL A 74 -6.38 0.92 11.90
C VAL A 74 -6.02 -0.53 12.18
N ARG A 75 -6.98 -1.42 11.93
CA ARG A 75 -6.85 -2.86 12.15
C ARG A 75 -6.95 -3.60 10.83
N PHE A 76 -6.14 -4.63 10.69
CA PHE A 76 -6.13 -5.56 9.57
C PHE A 76 -6.42 -6.96 10.10
N ASP A 77 -7.42 -7.62 9.54
CA ASP A 77 -7.96 -8.86 10.08
C ASP A 77 -8.34 -9.93 9.06
N SER A 78 -8.14 -9.68 7.77
CA SER A 78 -8.53 -10.64 6.74
C SER A 78 -7.56 -10.67 5.57
N LEU A 79 -7.65 -11.77 4.81
CA LEU A 79 -6.97 -11.97 3.53
C LEU A 79 -8.01 -11.97 2.42
N ASP A 80 -7.69 -11.33 1.30
CA ASP A 80 -8.59 -11.24 0.15
C ASP A 80 -7.80 -11.15 -1.17
N SER A 81 -8.51 -11.10 -2.29
CA SER A 81 -7.89 -11.04 -3.61
C SER A 81 -8.70 -10.21 -4.62
N PHE A 82 -7.98 -9.56 -5.56
CA PHE A 82 -8.59 -8.91 -6.71
C PHE A 82 -8.40 -9.75 -7.97
N ASN A 83 -9.50 -10.13 -8.62
CA ASN A 83 -9.53 -10.70 -9.98
C ASN A 83 -8.45 -11.76 -10.28
N HIS A 84 -8.14 -12.63 -9.34
CA HIS A 84 -7.11 -13.67 -9.45
C HIS A 84 -5.69 -13.17 -9.75
N HIS A 85 -5.42 -11.85 -9.63
CA HIS A 85 -4.11 -11.27 -9.92
C HIS A 85 -3.38 -10.74 -8.71
N THR A 86 -4.10 -10.31 -7.67
CA THR A 86 -3.51 -9.68 -6.48
C THR A 86 -4.06 -10.32 -5.23
N PHE A 87 -3.19 -10.79 -4.36
CA PHE A 87 -3.51 -11.31 -3.04
C PHE A 87 -2.99 -10.34 -1.97
N PHE A 88 -3.83 -9.99 -0.99
CA PHE A 88 -3.55 -8.90 -0.06
C PHE A 88 -4.16 -9.11 1.32
N ILE A 89 -3.70 -8.31 2.28
CA ILE A 89 -4.28 -8.17 3.60
C ILE A 89 -5.26 -7.00 3.58
N SER A 90 -6.49 -7.26 4.02
CA SER A 90 -7.59 -6.29 4.09
C SER A 90 -7.76 -5.73 5.50
N PRO A 91 -8.06 -4.43 5.64
CA PRO A 91 -8.46 -3.88 6.92
C PRO A 91 -9.88 -4.33 7.30
N ASP A 92 -10.21 -4.22 8.59
CA ASP A 92 -11.60 -4.36 9.04
C ASP A 92 -12.49 -3.25 8.45
N GLU A 93 -13.80 -3.41 8.52
CA GLU A 93 -14.77 -2.50 7.90
C GLU A 93 -14.57 -1.03 8.31
N LYS A 94 -14.35 -0.78 9.61
CA LYS A 94 -14.14 0.58 10.12
C LYS A 94 -12.84 1.20 9.60
N SER A 95 -11.76 0.44 9.61
CA SER A 95 -10.46 0.88 9.11
C SER A 95 -10.47 1.03 7.58
N GLN A 96 -11.20 0.15 6.86
CA GLN A 96 -11.40 0.26 5.42
C GLN A 96 -12.08 1.58 5.06
N LEU A 97 -13.14 1.96 5.76
CA LEU A 97 -13.84 3.23 5.53
C LEU A 97 -12.91 4.42 5.74
N TYR A 98 -12.18 4.45 6.86
CA TYR A 98 -11.24 5.52 7.16
C TYR A 98 -10.14 5.66 6.11
N LEU A 99 -9.50 4.56 5.75
CA LEU A 99 -8.41 4.55 4.77
C LEU A 99 -8.90 4.88 3.35
N ASN A 100 -10.08 4.38 2.97
CA ASN A 100 -10.69 4.71 1.68
C ASN A 100 -11.02 6.21 1.58
N ASN A 101 -11.51 6.83 2.66
CA ASN A 101 -11.77 8.26 2.69
C ASN A 101 -10.48 9.07 2.50
N ILE A 102 -9.36 8.67 3.10
CA ILE A 102 -8.07 9.31 2.86
C ILE A 102 -7.68 9.24 1.38
N ILE A 103 -7.83 8.07 0.74
CA ILE A 103 -7.55 7.91 -0.69
C ILE A 103 -8.45 8.83 -1.52
N ILE A 104 -9.75 8.79 -1.29
CA ILE A 104 -10.76 9.56 -2.04
C ILE A 104 -10.48 11.06 -1.90
N ASP A 105 -10.32 11.54 -0.69
CA ASP A 105 -10.22 12.97 -0.43
C ASP A 105 -8.89 13.56 -0.89
N ILE A 106 -7.78 12.80 -0.80
CA ILE A 106 -6.51 13.23 -1.40
C ILE A 106 -6.64 13.35 -2.92
N HIS A 107 -7.22 12.35 -3.60
CA HIS A 107 -7.42 12.44 -5.05
C HIS A 107 -8.29 13.63 -5.43
N LYS A 108 -9.40 13.85 -4.72
CA LYS A 108 -10.29 15.01 -4.94
C LYS A 108 -9.58 16.34 -4.71
N SER A 109 -8.76 16.44 -3.66
CA SER A 109 -8.06 17.69 -3.31
C SER A 109 -7.11 18.17 -4.41
N ILE A 110 -6.61 17.26 -5.24
CA ILE A 110 -5.68 17.58 -6.33
C ILE A 110 -6.30 17.38 -7.73
N GLY A 111 -7.61 17.07 -7.80
CA GLY A 111 -8.32 16.91 -9.06
C GLY A 111 -7.95 15.67 -9.87
N PHE A 112 -7.52 14.59 -9.20
CA PHE A 112 -7.16 13.32 -9.87
C PHE A 112 -8.34 12.37 -9.91
N ASP A 113 -8.44 11.64 -11.03
CA ASP A 113 -9.40 10.55 -11.15
C ASP A 113 -9.07 9.39 -10.22
N ILE A 114 -10.09 8.90 -9.53
CA ILE A 114 -9.94 7.79 -8.59
C ILE A 114 -10.12 6.48 -9.35
N LYS A 115 -9.06 5.70 -9.46
CA LYS A 115 -9.09 4.39 -10.13
C LYS A 115 -9.39 3.23 -9.19
N ASN A 116 -8.95 3.32 -7.95
CA ASN A 116 -9.16 2.32 -6.91
C ASN A 116 -9.17 2.99 -5.54
N THR A 117 -10.23 2.77 -4.79
CA THR A 117 -10.41 3.32 -3.44
C THR A 117 -10.19 2.28 -2.34
N HIS A 118 -10.03 1.00 -2.69
CA HIS A 118 -9.92 -0.08 -1.72
C HIS A 118 -8.52 -0.14 -1.12
N ALA A 119 -8.39 0.36 0.10
CA ALA A 119 -7.13 0.29 0.86
C ALA A 119 -6.76 -1.16 1.19
N HIS A 120 -5.53 -1.54 0.92
CA HIS A 120 -5.04 -2.90 1.14
C HIS A 120 -3.51 -2.93 1.26
N MET A 121 -2.97 -4.00 1.86
CA MET A 121 -1.53 -4.28 1.85
C MET A 121 -1.25 -5.50 0.97
N THR A 122 -0.59 -5.29 -0.15
CA THR A 122 -0.30 -6.36 -1.11
C THR A 122 0.72 -7.36 -0.56
N ILE A 123 0.37 -8.63 -0.55
CA ILE A 123 1.30 -9.74 -0.39
C ILE A 123 1.88 -10.10 -1.76
N ALA A 124 1.03 -10.46 -2.72
CA ALA A 124 1.46 -10.90 -4.04
C ALA A 124 0.61 -10.27 -5.15
N ARG A 125 1.26 -9.88 -6.25
CA ARG A 125 0.60 -9.37 -7.45
C ARG A 125 1.21 -9.97 -8.72
N GLY A 126 0.47 -9.88 -9.82
CA GLY A 126 0.88 -10.46 -11.09
C GLY A 126 0.80 -11.98 -11.06
N LEU A 127 -0.14 -12.52 -10.30
CA LEU A 127 -0.42 -13.94 -10.21
C LEU A 127 -1.27 -14.37 -11.43
N ASP A 128 -1.08 -15.60 -11.86
CA ASP A 128 -2.02 -16.34 -12.68
C ASP A 128 -2.95 -17.18 -11.80
N SER A 129 -3.90 -17.88 -12.41
CA SER A 129 -4.89 -18.67 -11.68
C SER A 129 -4.27 -19.82 -10.87
N GLU A 130 -3.19 -20.44 -11.37
CA GLU A 130 -2.50 -21.52 -10.67
C GLU A 130 -1.76 -21.00 -9.44
N LYS A 131 -0.98 -19.92 -9.61
CA LYS A 131 -0.27 -19.26 -8.51
C LYS A 131 -1.24 -18.70 -7.47
N MET A 132 -2.38 -18.13 -7.89
CA MET A 132 -3.40 -17.64 -6.97
C MET A 132 -3.96 -18.77 -6.13
N LYS A 133 -4.31 -19.91 -6.75
CA LYS A 133 -4.80 -21.08 -6.01
C LYS A 133 -3.79 -21.55 -4.98
N LYS A 134 -2.52 -21.75 -5.38
CA LYS A 134 -1.45 -22.12 -4.44
C LYS A 134 -1.26 -21.13 -3.30
N THR A 135 -1.41 -19.83 -3.61
CA THR A 135 -1.34 -18.77 -2.60
C THR A 135 -2.50 -18.89 -1.60
N GLN A 136 -3.73 -19.03 -2.08
CA GLN A 136 -4.90 -19.20 -1.22
C GLN A 136 -4.79 -20.47 -0.37
N ASP A 137 -4.36 -21.58 -0.94
CA ASP A 137 -4.16 -22.85 -0.22
C ASP A 137 -3.09 -22.71 0.87
N GLN A 138 -1.99 -22.00 0.61
CA GLN A 138 -0.93 -21.75 1.59
C GLN A 138 -1.39 -20.90 2.77
N PHE A 139 -2.26 -19.93 2.52
CA PHE A 139 -2.73 -18.97 3.55
C PHE A 139 -4.11 -19.30 4.12
N ASN A 140 -4.72 -20.46 3.78
CA ASN A 140 -6.09 -20.79 4.15
C ASN A 140 -6.35 -20.90 5.67
N THR A 141 -5.30 -21.14 6.46
CA THR A 141 -5.37 -21.21 7.93
C THR A 141 -4.63 -20.05 8.62
N THR A 142 -4.15 -19.08 7.83
CA THR A 142 -3.41 -17.94 8.38
C THR A 142 -4.37 -16.91 8.95
N GLU A 143 -4.28 -16.66 10.25
CA GLU A 143 -5.02 -15.59 10.90
C GLU A 143 -4.25 -14.29 10.78
N ILE A 144 -4.94 -13.24 10.37
CA ILE A 144 -4.45 -11.86 10.36
C ILE A 144 -5.13 -11.11 11.47
N ASN A 145 -4.35 -10.53 12.37
CA ASN A 145 -4.88 -9.68 13.43
C ASN A 145 -3.77 -8.75 13.94
N PHE A 146 -3.65 -7.59 13.31
CA PHE A 146 -2.75 -6.55 13.82
C PHE A 146 -3.35 -5.16 13.62
N GLU A 147 -2.85 -4.21 14.39
CA GLU A 147 -3.27 -2.82 14.37
C GLU A 147 -2.07 -1.88 14.51
N PHE A 148 -2.21 -0.68 13.97
CA PHE A 148 -1.23 0.39 14.16
C PHE A 148 -1.90 1.77 14.09
N ILE A 149 -1.22 2.79 14.57
CA ILE A 149 -1.69 4.17 14.43
C ILE A 149 -1.34 4.68 13.03
N CYS A 150 -2.37 5.02 12.26
CA CYS A 150 -2.24 5.68 10.98
C CYS A 150 -2.17 7.20 11.22
N ASP A 151 -0.98 7.76 11.24
CA ASP A 151 -0.70 9.15 11.62
C ASP A 151 0.12 9.94 10.59
N SER A 152 0.49 9.32 9.48
CA SER A 152 1.35 9.94 8.49
C SER A 152 1.27 9.31 7.11
N LEU A 153 1.61 10.09 6.09
CA LEU A 153 1.95 9.63 4.75
C LEU A 153 3.46 9.70 4.53
N HIS A 154 3.96 8.77 3.74
CA HIS A 154 5.36 8.74 3.33
C HIS A 154 5.47 8.90 1.82
N ILE A 155 6.30 9.83 1.37
CA ILE A 155 6.65 9.97 -0.05
C ILE A 155 7.86 9.10 -0.31
N ARG A 156 7.70 8.12 -1.21
CA ARG A 156 8.78 7.23 -1.64
C ARG A 156 9.15 7.51 -3.08
N LYS A 157 10.44 7.54 -3.38
CA LYS A 157 10.98 7.67 -4.73
C LYS A 157 11.34 6.30 -5.30
N PHE A 158 11.02 6.09 -6.58
CA PHE A 158 11.41 4.87 -7.29
C PHE A 158 12.90 4.85 -7.57
N ASN A 159 13.56 3.82 -7.09
CA ASN A 159 14.98 3.60 -7.29
C ASN A 159 15.21 2.73 -8.53
N GLN A 160 15.82 3.30 -9.56
CA GLN A 160 16.07 2.63 -10.83
C GLN A 160 17.03 1.43 -10.73
N LYS A 161 17.92 1.42 -9.74
CA LYS A 161 18.88 0.31 -9.54
C LYS A 161 18.21 -0.90 -8.91
N THR A 162 17.44 -0.69 -7.84
CA THR A 162 16.77 -1.77 -7.10
C THR A 162 15.40 -2.13 -7.71
N LYS A 163 14.86 -1.30 -8.61
CA LYS A 163 13.50 -1.42 -9.15
C LYS A 163 12.41 -1.44 -8.07
N GLN A 164 12.64 -0.71 -6.97
CA GLN A 164 11.73 -0.60 -5.82
C GLN A 164 11.55 0.87 -5.42
N TYR A 165 10.46 1.15 -4.71
CA TYR A 165 10.26 2.40 -4.00
C TYR A 165 10.89 2.30 -2.60
N SER A 166 12.22 2.31 -2.55
CA SER A 166 12.99 2.10 -1.30
C SER A 166 13.25 3.37 -0.54
N ASP A 167 13.26 4.51 -1.22
CA ASP A 167 13.79 5.76 -0.65
C ASP A 167 12.61 6.61 -0.14
N ILE A 168 12.45 6.70 1.18
CA ILE A 168 11.53 7.65 1.81
C ILE A 168 12.20 9.01 1.78
N ILE A 169 11.63 9.94 1.00
CA ILE A 169 12.17 11.29 0.84
C ILE A 169 11.49 12.31 1.75
N GLU A 170 10.28 12.03 2.21
CA GLU A 170 9.55 12.89 3.13
C GLU A 170 8.48 12.09 3.90
N THR A 171 8.23 12.49 5.16
CA THR A 171 7.10 12.04 5.97
C THR A 171 6.20 13.23 6.29
N ILE A 172 4.92 13.11 5.98
CA ILE A 172 3.90 14.11 6.20
C ILE A 172 2.99 13.63 7.32
N TYR A 173 3.08 14.24 8.49
CA TYR A 173 2.25 13.89 9.64
C TYR A 173 0.83 14.45 9.50
N PHE A 174 -0.15 13.71 10.00
CA PHE A 174 -1.53 14.13 10.14
C PHE A 174 -1.69 15.17 11.25
N TYR A 175 -2.92 15.60 11.50
CA TYR A 175 -3.21 16.58 12.56
C TYR A 175 -2.59 16.15 13.90
N LYS A 176 -1.94 17.11 14.57
CA LYS A 176 -1.37 16.92 15.92
C LYS A 176 -2.28 17.53 16.97
#